data_0b4cecb7488489d69264f52e9a4ff634
#
_entry.id   0b4cecb7488489d69264f52e9a4ff634
#
_cell.length_a   1.000
_cell.length_b   1.000
_cell.length_c   1.000
_cell.angle_alpha   90.00
_cell.angle_beta   90.00
_cell.angle_gamma   90.00
#
_symmetry.space_group_name_H-M   'P 1'
#
loop_
_entity.id
_entity.type
_entity.pdbx_description
1 polymer ?
#
loop_
_entity_poly.entity_id
_entity_poly.type
_entity_poly.pdbx_seq_one_letter_code
_entity_poly.pdbx_strand_id
1 'polypeptide(L)'
;LGHLHKGRAFAKNIHAGFSNWLMLMLIVQIVFGIYLKFHITKGFHGKIRKVAVVGHGIVGKLMPVVAWVQMLFGGITALGYCRDDHLGQCLAHFIMGSAFIGYGIILTIIMLVGQAWLKRTGRSQEFFDSLLIAAWGCVNTFTEHRWGGAWVGNDIQHTTMGVIWWCAGLAGVWLSRKRDGGPKRNFIPGFVILITGWAMSAHPQHLPLSTMVHTVFGYTLMAAGLSRIIEVSFVLRDANTISEDGDANSFQYIPPFVSSPLSLSRYLLTSPSYSTPLASSLWVPQKSKCS
;
A
#
# COMPACT_ATOMS: atom_id res chain seq x y z
N LEU A 1 13.55 -25.86 -6.73
CA LEU A 1 12.36 -26.66 -6.37
C LEU A 1 11.32 -26.68 -7.49
N GLY A 2 11.01 -25.52 -8.12
CA GLY A 2 10.03 -25.46 -9.22
C GLY A 2 10.41 -26.29 -10.47
N HIS A 3 11.70 -26.50 -10.75
CA HIS A 3 12.15 -27.30 -11.89
C HIS A 3 11.82 -28.79 -11.79
N LEU A 4 11.53 -29.29 -10.61
CA LEU A 4 11.14 -30.69 -10.40
C LEU A 4 9.65 -30.95 -10.77
N HIS A 5 8.90 -29.93 -11.17
CA HIS A 5 7.49 -30.03 -11.46
C HIS A 5 7.25 -30.52 -12.89
N LYS A 6 7.27 -31.84 -13.10
CA LYS A 6 6.84 -32.57 -14.33
C LYS A 6 7.57 -32.20 -15.63
N GLY A 7 8.85 -31.77 -15.58
CA GLY A 7 9.67 -31.55 -16.79
C GLY A 7 9.15 -30.47 -17.76
N ARG A 8 8.21 -29.65 -17.37
CA ARG A 8 7.70 -28.54 -18.19
C ARG A 8 8.64 -27.35 -18.13
N ALA A 9 8.93 -26.75 -19.28
CA ALA A 9 9.65 -25.50 -19.33
C ALA A 9 8.84 -24.39 -18.62
N PHE A 10 9.52 -23.57 -17.81
CA PHE A 10 8.88 -22.41 -17.18
C PHE A 10 8.45 -21.38 -18.22
N ALA A 11 7.22 -20.92 -18.13
CA ALA A 11 6.80 -19.77 -18.90
C ALA A 11 7.65 -18.55 -18.53
N LYS A 12 8.17 -17.84 -19.52
CA LYS A 12 8.88 -16.57 -19.34
C LYS A 12 7.85 -15.50 -18.97
N ASN A 13 7.75 -15.17 -17.69
CA ASN A 13 6.87 -14.11 -17.17
C ASN A 13 7.57 -13.38 -16.03
N ILE A 14 6.98 -12.24 -15.61
CA ILE A 14 7.56 -11.40 -14.57
C ILE A 14 7.67 -12.12 -13.22
N HIS A 15 6.70 -12.97 -12.87
CA HIS A 15 6.72 -13.77 -11.64
C HIS A 15 7.93 -14.72 -11.61
N ALA A 16 8.20 -15.40 -12.72
CA ALA A 16 9.35 -16.31 -12.83
C ALA A 16 10.68 -15.53 -12.79
N GLY A 17 10.78 -14.37 -13.43
CA GLY A 17 11.98 -13.53 -13.38
C GLY A 17 12.23 -12.95 -11.98
N PHE A 18 11.21 -12.43 -11.35
CA PHE A 18 11.31 -11.82 -10.02
C PHE A 18 11.59 -12.83 -8.91
N SER A 19 11.17 -14.09 -9.08
CA SER A 19 11.45 -15.17 -8.11
C SER A 19 12.95 -15.41 -7.89
N ASN A 20 13.79 -15.14 -8.89
CA ASN A 20 15.24 -15.27 -8.76
C ASN A 20 15.83 -14.25 -7.77
N TRP A 21 15.29 -13.03 -7.75
CA TRP A 21 15.69 -12.00 -6.78
C TRP A 21 15.29 -12.38 -5.36
N LEU A 22 14.08 -12.89 -5.17
CA LEU A 22 13.65 -13.38 -3.86
C LEU A 22 14.51 -14.56 -3.39
N MET A 23 14.84 -15.48 -4.27
CA MET A 23 15.72 -16.61 -3.98
C MET A 23 17.13 -16.13 -3.59
N LEU A 24 17.69 -15.15 -4.32
CA LEU A 24 18.99 -14.57 -3.99
C LEU A 24 18.96 -13.92 -2.59
N MET A 25 17.93 -13.14 -2.29
CA MET A 25 17.76 -12.52 -0.96
C MET A 25 17.67 -13.58 0.14
N LEU A 26 16.95 -14.68 -0.10
CA LEU A 26 16.85 -15.80 0.85
C LEU A 26 18.21 -16.44 1.11
N ILE A 27 18.99 -16.70 0.04
CA ILE A 27 20.35 -17.28 0.16
C ILE A 27 21.25 -16.34 0.96
N VAL A 28 21.26 -15.05 0.63
CA VAL A 28 22.05 -14.03 1.36
C VAL A 28 21.64 -14.00 2.83
N GLN A 29 20.35 -14.07 3.12
CA GLN A 29 19.84 -14.05 4.49
C GLN A 29 20.26 -15.29 5.28
N ILE A 30 20.24 -16.47 4.66
CA ILE A 30 20.72 -17.72 5.27
C ILE A 30 22.23 -17.64 5.54
N VAL A 31 23.02 -17.19 4.56
CA VAL A 31 24.49 -17.06 4.71
C VAL A 31 24.85 -16.11 5.84
N PHE A 32 24.21 -14.93 5.88
CA PHE A 32 24.43 -14.01 7.00
C PHE A 32 23.99 -14.60 8.33
N GLY A 33 22.85 -15.27 8.40
CA GLY A 33 22.34 -15.90 9.62
C GLY A 33 23.29 -16.97 10.15
N ILE A 34 23.80 -17.85 9.29
CA ILE A 34 24.79 -18.89 9.62
C ILE A 34 26.09 -18.24 10.12
N TYR A 35 26.64 -17.26 9.38
CA TYR A 35 27.85 -16.56 9.77
C TYR A 35 27.69 -15.88 11.16
N LEU A 36 26.60 -15.20 11.39
CA LEU A 36 26.34 -14.50 12.66
C LEU A 36 26.17 -15.47 13.84
N LYS A 37 25.65 -16.69 13.61
CA LYS A 37 25.52 -17.74 14.61
C LYS A 37 26.88 -18.18 15.20
N PHE A 38 27.93 -18.18 14.41
CA PHE A 38 29.26 -18.61 14.88
C PHE A 38 29.95 -17.60 15.81
N HIS A 39 29.44 -16.39 15.98
CA HIS A 39 29.98 -15.37 16.89
C HIS A 39 31.47 -15.05 16.72
N ILE A 40 32.03 -15.20 15.52
CA ILE A 40 33.44 -14.90 15.25
C ILE A 40 33.68 -13.41 15.34
N THR A 41 34.51 -12.96 16.29
CA THR A 41 34.77 -11.53 16.54
C THR A 41 36.22 -11.12 16.47
N LYS A 42 37.15 -12.11 16.39
CA LYS A 42 38.61 -11.85 16.45
C LYS A 42 39.13 -11.28 15.12
N GLY A 43 40.03 -10.29 15.23
CA GLY A 43 40.72 -9.72 14.09
C GLY A 43 39.80 -9.06 13.07
N PHE A 44 39.98 -9.38 11.80
CA PHE A 44 39.20 -8.84 10.65
C PHE A 44 37.70 -9.19 10.71
N HIS A 45 37.34 -10.32 11.35
CA HIS A 45 35.95 -10.73 11.50
C HIS A 45 35.10 -9.72 12.27
N GLY A 46 35.66 -8.91 13.15
CA GLY A 46 34.92 -7.86 13.86
C GLY A 46 34.27 -6.83 12.93
N LYS A 47 34.97 -6.44 11.84
CA LYS A 47 34.42 -5.53 10.82
C LYS A 47 33.38 -6.23 9.94
N ILE A 48 33.70 -7.43 9.47
CA ILE A 48 32.76 -8.25 8.64
C ILE A 48 31.47 -8.51 9.40
N ARG A 49 31.57 -8.83 10.70
CA ARG A 49 30.39 -9.05 11.54
C ARG A 49 29.47 -7.84 11.60
N LYS A 50 30.03 -6.61 11.73
CA LYS A 50 29.20 -5.40 11.71
C LYS A 50 28.43 -5.26 10.39
N VAL A 51 29.10 -5.47 9.26
CA VAL A 51 28.47 -5.44 7.94
C VAL A 51 27.40 -6.54 7.82
N ALA A 52 27.70 -7.76 8.28
CA ALA A 52 26.77 -8.88 8.24
C ALA A 52 25.51 -8.61 9.12
N VAL A 53 25.66 -8.00 10.31
CA VAL A 53 24.51 -7.64 11.17
C VAL A 53 23.62 -6.61 10.47
N VAL A 54 24.21 -5.57 9.91
CA VAL A 54 23.47 -4.53 9.20
C VAL A 54 22.80 -5.12 7.95
N GLY A 55 23.55 -5.88 7.15
CA GLY A 55 23.02 -6.53 5.94
C GLY A 55 21.89 -7.52 6.23
N HIS A 56 22.07 -8.37 7.24
CA HIS A 56 21.03 -9.31 7.70
C HIS A 56 19.76 -8.57 8.15
N GLY A 57 19.94 -7.47 8.89
CA GLY A 57 18.82 -6.64 9.34
C GLY A 57 18.08 -5.93 8.21
N ILE A 58 18.79 -5.39 7.21
CA ILE A 58 18.19 -4.72 6.04
C ILE A 58 17.46 -5.75 5.19
N VAL A 59 18.14 -6.81 4.78
CA VAL A 59 17.55 -7.86 3.91
C VAL A 59 16.35 -8.51 4.60
N GLY A 60 16.44 -8.79 5.91
CA GLY A 60 15.35 -9.37 6.67
C GLY A 60 14.10 -8.49 6.73
N LYS A 61 14.27 -7.15 6.82
CA LYS A 61 13.16 -6.20 6.81
C LYS A 61 12.55 -6.00 5.41
N LEU A 62 13.36 -6.09 4.36
CA LEU A 62 12.90 -5.95 2.98
C LEU A 62 12.21 -7.23 2.47
N MET A 63 12.60 -8.39 2.97
CA MET A 63 12.12 -9.70 2.48
C MET A 63 10.59 -9.84 2.49
N PRO A 64 9.84 -9.46 3.55
CA PRO A 64 8.38 -9.53 3.54
C PRO A 64 7.77 -8.68 2.42
N VAL A 65 8.31 -7.48 2.15
CA VAL A 65 7.83 -6.60 1.07
C VAL A 65 8.08 -7.23 -0.30
N VAL A 66 9.29 -7.75 -0.53
CA VAL A 66 9.65 -8.43 -1.78
C VAL A 66 8.83 -9.71 -1.98
N ALA A 67 8.58 -10.47 -0.90
CA ALA A 67 7.71 -11.64 -0.93
C ALA A 67 6.26 -11.27 -1.27
N TRP A 68 5.77 -10.15 -0.74
CA TRP A 68 4.44 -9.63 -1.07
C TRP A 68 4.33 -9.28 -2.56
N VAL A 69 5.32 -8.55 -3.12
CA VAL A 69 5.38 -8.22 -4.56
C VAL A 69 5.43 -9.49 -5.41
N GLN A 70 6.22 -10.50 -5.00
CA GLN A 70 6.28 -11.79 -5.68
C GLN A 70 4.93 -12.52 -5.67
N MET A 71 4.19 -12.45 -4.56
CA MET A 71 2.85 -13.02 -4.44
C MET A 71 1.86 -12.32 -5.39
N LEU A 72 1.93 -10.99 -5.50
CA LEU A 72 1.12 -10.21 -6.44
C LEU A 72 1.40 -10.62 -7.88
N PHE A 73 2.67 -10.69 -8.28
CA PHE A 73 3.04 -11.16 -9.63
C PHE A 73 2.57 -12.59 -9.89
N GLY A 74 2.59 -13.44 -8.86
CA GLY A 74 2.06 -14.80 -8.92
C GLY A 74 0.56 -14.80 -9.20
N GLY A 75 -0.21 -14.03 -8.45
CA GLY A 75 -1.66 -13.89 -8.64
C GLY A 75 -2.01 -13.32 -10.01
N ILE A 76 -1.37 -12.22 -10.43
CA ILE A 76 -1.56 -11.61 -11.75
C ILE A 76 -1.29 -12.62 -12.88
N THR A 77 -0.17 -13.35 -12.78
CA THR A 77 0.23 -14.33 -13.80
C THR A 77 -0.70 -15.55 -13.82
N ALA A 78 -1.07 -16.08 -12.65
CA ALA A 78 -1.90 -17.27 -12.55
C ALA A 78 -3.33 -17.02 -13.03
N LEU A 79 -3.88 -15.83 -12.73
CA LEU A 79 -5.23 -15.43 -13.09
C LEU A 79 -5.31 -14.79 -14.49
N GLY A 80 -4.17 -14.52 -15.11
CA GLY A 80 -4.09 -13.95 -16.46
C GLY A 80 -4.51 -12.48 -16.54
N TYR A 81 -4.38 -11.73 -15.44
CA TYR A 81 -4.64 -10.30 -15.41
C TYR A 81 -3.50 -9.48 -16.02
N CYS A 82 -3.75 -8.20 -16.22
CA CYS A 82 -2.78 -7.22 -16.69
C CYS A 82 -2.12 -7.62 -18.03
N ARG A 83 -2.93 -8.07 -18.96
CA ARG A 83 -2.51 -8.35 -20.34
C ARG A 83 -2.87 -7.17 -21.24
N ASP A 84 -2.18 -7.07 -22.37
CA ASP A 84 -2.44 -6.09 -23.42
C ASP A 84 -2.21 -4.61 -22.99
N ASP A 85 -2.87 -3.68 -23.63
CA ASP A 85 -2.60 -2.24 -23.55
C ASP A 85 -2.98 -1.58 -22.22
N HIS A 86 -3.63 -2.30 -21.29
CA HIS A 86 -4.09 -1.78 -20.00
C HIS A 86 -3.20 -2.14 -18.81
N LEU A 87 -1.95 -2.54 -19.05
CA LEU A 87 -1.02 -2.99 -18.02
C LEU A 87 -0.85 -1.96 -16.90
N GLY A 88 -0.71 -0.67 -17.24
CA GLY A 88 -0.52 0.39 -16.25
C GLY A 88 -1.68 0.53 -15.27
N GLN A 89 -2.90 0.59 -15.77
CA GLN A 89 -4.11 0.68 -14.95
C GLN A 89 -4.29 -0.55 -14.07
N CYS A 90 -4.06 -1.74 -14.61
CA CYS A 90 -4.15 -2.98 -13.87
C CYS A 90 -3.16 -3.02 -12.69
N LEU A 91 -1.88 -2.70 -12.94
CA LEU A 91 -0.85 -2.66 -11.91
C LEU A 91 -1.14 -1.59 -10.85
N ALA A 92 -1.64 -0.41 -11.25
CA ALA A 92 -2.02 0.64 -10.32
C ALA A 92 -3.07 0.16 -9.31
N HIS A 93 -4.08 -0.62 -9.74
CA HIS A 93 -5.08 -1.19 -8.84
C HIS A 93 -4.49 -2.19 -7.84
N PHE A 94 -3.57 -3.06 -8.29
CA PHE A 94 -2.88 -4.00 -7.38
C PHE A 94 -1.97 -3.27 -6.38
N ILE A 95 -1.26 -2.22 -6.81
CA ILE A 95 -0.41 -1.40 -5.94
C ILE A 95 -1.26 -0.67 -4.90
N MET A 96 -2.33 0.02 -5.31
CA MET A 96 -3.21 0.74 -4.39
C MET A 96 -3.91 -0.19 -3.41
N GLY A 97 -4.48 -1.31 -3.86
CA GLY A 97 -5.10 -2.30 -2.99
C GLY A 97 -4.12 -2.84 -1.95
N SER A 98 -2.89 -3.15 -2.38
CA SER A 98 -1.83 -3.61 -1.48
C SER A 98 -1.41 -2.54 -0.48
N ALA A 99 -1.34 -1.27 -0.89
CA ALA A 99 -1.02 -0.15 -0.02
C ALA A 99 -2.06 0.02 1.09
N PHE A 100 -3.35 -0.11 0.77
CA PHE A 100 -4.43 -0.04 1.78
C PHE A 100 -4.39 -1.21 2.76
N ILE A 101 -4.15 -2.45 2.29
CA ILE A 101 -3.96 -3.60 3.19
C ILE A 101 -2.75 -3.37 4.10
N GLY A 102 -1.62 -3.00 3.52
CA GLY A 102 -0.40 -2.73 4.25
C GLY A 102 -0.58 -1.61 5.28
N TYR A 103 -1.29 -0.55 4.91
CA TYR A 103 -1.61 0.55 5.82
C TYR A 103 -2.47 0.08 7.00
N GLY A 104 -3.54 -0.68 6.75
CA GLY A 104 -4.38 -1.24 7.82
C GLY A 104 -3.60 -2.14 8.78
N ILE A 105 -2.69 -2.98 8.26
CA ILE A 105 -1.80 -3.81 9.06
C ILE A 105 -0.85 -2.95 9.90
N ILE A 106 -0.22 -1.93 9.31
CA ILE A 106 0.69 -1.00 10.01
C ILE A 106 -0.04 -0.25 11.11
N LEU A 107 -1.24 0.25 10.86
CA LEU A 107 -2.06 0.91 11.88
C LEU A 107 -2.33 -0.02 13.06
N THR A 108 -2.70 -1.27 12.80
CA THR A 108 -2.93 -2.29 13.82
C THR A 108 -1.66 -2.56 14.63
N ILE A 109 -0.50 -2.72 13.97
CA ILE A 109 0.79 -2.93 14.64
C ILE A 109 1.17 -1.73 15.50
N ILE A 110 1.01 -0.51 15.00
CA ILE A 110 1.31 0.71 15.76
C ILE A 110 0.41 0.79 17.00
N MET A 111 -0.87 0.47 16.86
CA MET A 111 -1.81 0.48 17.96
C MET A 111 -1.47 -0.57 19.04
N LEU A 112 -1.15 -1.80 18.64
CA LEU A 112 -0.95 -2.90 19.59
C LEU A 112 0.44 -2.91 20.23
N VAL A 113 1.49 -2.67 19.47
CA VAL A 113 2.88 -2.85 19.91
C VAL A 113 3.82 -1.70 19.56
N GLY A 114 3.42 -0.79 18.70
CA GLY A 114 4.28 0.27 18.15
C GLY A 114 4.36 1.53 19.01
N GLN A 115 3.64 1.63 20.12
CA GLN A 115 3.53 2.85 20.93
C GLN A 115 4.88 3.32 21.50
N ALA A 116 5.69 2.39 21.98
CA ALA A 116 7.02 2.72 22.49
C ALA A 116 7.95 3.27 21.41
N TRP A 117 7.78 2.80 20.17
CA TRP A 117 8.51 3.33 19.01
C TRP A 117 8.02 4.73 18.67
N LEU A 118 6.70 4.95 18.60
CA LEU A 118 6.10 6.24 18.30
C LEU A 118 6.54 7.31 19.32
N LYS A 119 6.48 7.00 20.63
CA LYS A 119 6.97 7.88 21.70
C LYS A 119 8.44 8.23 21.53
N ARG A 120 9.31 7.25 21.17
CA ARG A 120 10.74 7.51 20.95
C ARG A 120 11.02 8.43 19.76
N THR A 121 10.17 8.43 18.74
CA THR A 121 10.34 9.34 17.60
C THR A 121 10.01 10.79 17.92
N GLY A 122 9.28 11.06 18.99
CA GLY A 122 8.76 12.39 19.32
C GLY A 122 7.79 12.94 18.29
N ARG A 123 7.13 12.05 17.50
CA ARG A 123 6.17 12.42 16.44
C ARG A 123 4.81 11.80 16.74
N SER A 124 3.75 12.44 16.24
CA SER A 124 2.43 11.85 16.22
C SER A 124 2.28 10.85 15.07
N GLN A 125 1.30 9.97 15.15
CA GLN A 125 0.96 9.06 14.05
C GLN A 125 0.58 9.85 12.79
N GLU A 126 -0.18 10.93 12.94
CA GLU A 126 -0.63 11.79 11.83
C GLU A 126 0.54 12.43 11.08
N PHE A 127 1.71 12.59 11.72
CA PHE A 127 2.93 13.02 11.02
C PHE A 127 3.36 11.99 9.97
N PHE A 128 3.37 10.69 10.33
CA PHE A 128 3.76 9.63 9.42
C PHE A 128 2.70 9.40 8.33
N ASP A 129 1.42 9.43 8.70
CA ASP A 129 0.32 9.32 7.77
C ASP A 129 0.37 10.45 6.72
N SER A 130 0.58 11.69 7.17
CA SER A 130 0.70 12.85 6.29
C SER A 130 1.95 12.79 5.39
N LEU A 131 3.07 12.31 5.92
CA LEU A 131 4.29 12.13 5.15
C LEU A 131 4.11 11.09 4.03
N LEU A 132 3.41 9.99 4.33
CA LEU A 132 3.09 8.96 3.34
C LEU A 132 2.16 9.51 2.26
N ILE A 133 1.13 10.25 2.65
CA ILE A 133 0.20 10.93 1.72
C ILE A 133 0.96 11.92 0.83
N ALA A 134 1.87 12.73 1.40
CA ALA A 134 2.68 13.68 0.63
C ALA A 134 3.58 12.97 -0.38
N ALA A 135 4.27 11.92 0.05
CA ALA A 135 5.16 11.14 -0.82
C ALA A 135 4.38 10.46 -1.96
N TRP A 136 3.25 9.83 -1.64
CA TRP A 136 2.40 9.19 -2.65
C TRP A 136 1.79 10.23 -3.60
N GLY A 137 1.32 11.37 -3.09
CA GLY A 137 0.79 12.46 -3.90
C GLY A 137 1.83 13.02 -4.86
N CYS A 138 3.07 13.18 -4.42
CA CYS A 138 4.19 13.58 -5.29
C CYS A 138 4.40 12.57 -6.41
N VAL A 139 4.50 11.27 -6.10
CA VAL A 139 4.64 10.21 -7.12
C VAL A 139 3.47 10.25 -8.10
N ASN A 140 2.24 10.26 -7.61
CA ASN A 140 1.03 10.25 -8.43
C ASN A 140 0.97 11.45 -9.39
N THR A 141 1.35 12.64 -8.92
CA THR A 141 1.37 13.87 -9.75
C THR A 141 2.23 13.71 -11.01
N PHE A 142 3.33 12.98 -10.93
CA PHE A 142 4.27 12.85 -12.04
C PHE A 142 4.17 11.54 -12.83
N THR A 143 3.36 10.58 -12.39
CA THR A 143 3.28 9.25 -13.01
C THR A 143 1.95 8.98 -13.72
N GLU A 144 0.90 9.74 -13.44
CA GLU A 144 -0.44 9.50 -14.01
C GLU A 144 -0.57 9.92 -15.48
N HIS A 145 0.14 10.97 -15.87
CA HIS A 145 0.16 11.40 -17.26
C HIS A 145 1.40 10.89 -18.00
N ARG A 146 1.19 10.33 -19.18
CA ARG A 146 2.29 9.95 -20.06
C ARG A 146 2.83 11.20 -20.79
N TRP A 147 3.98 11.67 -20.36
CA TRP A 147 4.65 12.84 -20.95
C TRP A 147 4.82 12.70 -22.46
N GLY A 148 4.42 13.73 -23.18
CA GLY A 148 4.41 13.74 -24.66
C GLY A 148 3.13 13.23 -25.31
N GLY A 149 2.16 12.73 -24.54
CA GLY A 149 0.81 12.40 -24.97
C GLY A 149 -0.18 13.56 -24.82
N ALA A 150 -1.37 13.44 -25.42
CA ALA A 150 -2.47 14.37 -25.16
C ALA A 150 -3.08 14.11 -23.78
N TRP A 151 -3.46 15.17 -23.08
CA TRP A 151 -4.16 15.08 -21.82
C TRP A 151 -5.59 14.56 -22.01
N VAL A 152 -5.95 13.51 -21.29
CA VAL A 152 -7.32 12.98 -21.23
C VAL A 152 -7.93 13.24 -19.85
N GLY A 153 -9.26 13.17 -19.76
CA GLY A 153 -9.99 13.50 -18.53
C GLY A 153 -9.51 12.73 -17.31
N ASN A 154 -9.20 11.44 -17.47
CA ASN A 154 -8.67 10.60 -16.39
C ASN A 154 -7.30 11.07 -15.89
N ASP A 155 -6.40 11.45 -16.80
CA ASP A 155 -5.07 11.95 -16.43
C ASP A 155 -5.18 13.24 -15.61
N ILE A 156 -6.08 14.15 -16.03
CA ILE A 156 -6.32 15.42 -15.32
C ILE A 156 -6.85 15.14 -13.92
N GLN A 157 -7.82 14.22 -13.77
CA GLN A 157 -8.40 13.87 -12.47
C GLN A 157 -7.35 13.26 -11.54
N HIS A 158 -6.61 12.26 -11.99
CA HIS A 158 -5.61 11.57 -11.17
C HIS A 158 -4.44 12.48 -10.81
N THR A 159 -3.94 13.29 -11.76
CA THR A 159 -2.89 14.27 -11.50
C THR A 159 -3.36 15.33 -10.49
N THR A 160 -4.60 15.85 -10.64
CA THR A 160 -5.17 16.80 -9.69
C THR A 160 -5.30 16.20 -8.29
N MET A 161 -5.75 14.95 -8.17
CA MET A 161 -5.76 14.24 -6.89
C MET A 161 -4.36 14.11 -6.31
N GLY A 162 -3.36 13.79 -7.13
CA GLY A 162 -1.97 13.73 -6.72
C GLY A 162 -1.49 15.04 -6.11
N VAL A 163 -1.76 16.17 -6.78
CA VAL A 163 -1.42 17.52 -6.27
C VAL A 163 -2.12 17.82 -4.94
N ILE A 164 -3.40 17.48 -4.82
CA ILE A 164 -4.15 17.65 -3.57
C ILE A 164 -3.52 16.83 -2.45
N TRP A 165 -3.21 15.56 -2.68
CA TRP A 165 -2.56 14.69 -1.69
C TRP A 165 -1.18 15.23 -1.30
N TRP A 166 -0.40 15.68 -2.26
CA TRP A 166 0.94 16.23 -2.01
C TRP A 166 0.86 17.47 -1.12
N CYS A 167 0.06 18.46 -1.51
CA CYS A 167 -0.09 19.71 -0.76
C CYS A 167 -0.73 19.47 0.63
N ALA A 168 -1.81 18.70 0.70
CA ALA A 168 -2.47 18.39 1.96
C ALA A 168 -1.57 17.56 2.89
N GLY A 169 -0.82 16.59 2.34
CA GLY A 169 0.15 15.83 3.10
C GLY A 169 1.24 16.71 3.70
N LEU A 170 1.82 17.65 2.93
CA LEU A 170 2.79 18.63 3.44
C LEU A 170 2.18 19.53 4.54
N ALA A 171 0.95 19.99 4.35
CA ALA A 171 0.23 20.76 5.37
C ALA A 171 0.01 19.92 6.64
N GLY A 172 -0.35 18.64 6.51
CA GLY A 172 -0.52 17.71 7.61
C GLY A 172 0.79 17.45 8.36
N VAL A 173 1.92 17.29 7.66
CA VAL A 173 3.26 17.19 8.28
C VAL A 173 3.56 18.44 9.10
N TRP A 174 3.27 19.61 8.58
CA TRP A 174 3.49 20.87 9.28
C TRP A 174 2.58 21.00 10.52
N LEU A 175 1.30 20.70 10.37
CA LEU A 175 0.30 20.76 11.46
C LEU A 175 0.51 19.68 12.53
N SER A 176 1.30 18.64 12.27
CA SER A 176 1.63 17.59 13.21
C SER A 176 2.62 18.01 14.31
N ARG A 177 3.03 19.29 14.36
CA ARG A 177 3.98 19.83 15.32
C ARG A 177 3.38 21.00 16.09
N LYS A 178 3.65 21.05 17.38
CA LYS A 178 3.44 22.23 18.20
C LYS A 178 4.55 23.26 17.96
N ARG A 179 4.35 24.50 18.41
CA ARG A 179 5.38 25.55 18.34
C ARG A 179 6.65 25.21 19.13
N ASP A 180 6.53 24.47 20.21
CA ASP A 180 7.63 23.94 21.03
C ASP A 180 8.33 22.71 20.43
N GLY A 181 7.93 22.28 19.24
CA GLY A 181 8.46 21.08 18.55
C GLY A 181 7.84 19.77 18.95
N GLY A 182 6.96 19.76 19.95
CA GLY A 182 6.27 18.56 20.42
C GLY A 182 5.29 17.98 19.38
N PRO A 183 4.86 16.71 19.51
CA PRO A 183 3.88 16.09 18.64
C PRO A 183 2.51 16.73 18.82
N LYS A 184 1.79 16.87 17.70
CA LYS A 184 0.40 17.36 17.68
C LYS A 184 -0.41 16.49 16.74
N ARG A 185 -1.66 16.21 17.13
CA ARG A 185 -2.63 15.55 16.27
C ARG A 185 -3.23 16.52 15.27
N ASN A 186 -3.62 16.00 14.12
CA ASN A 186 -4.39 16.76 13.14
C ASN A 186 -5.29 15.82 12.33
N PHE A 187 -6.38 16.37 11.80
CA PHE A 187 -7.38 15.61 11.06
C PHE A 187 -7.06 15.47 9.55
N ILE A 188 -6.01 16.11 9.03
CA ILE A 188 -5.70 16.18 7.60
C ILE A 188 -5.63 14.80 6.94
N PRO A 189 -4.93 13.78 7.49
CA PRO A 189 -4.90 12.47 6.86
C PRO A 189 -6.29 11.85 6.69
N GLY A 190 -7.13 11.92 7.72
CA GLY A 190 -8.52 11.46 7.66
C GLY A 190 -9.35 12.23 6.64
N PHE A 191 -9.16 13.54 6.55
CA PHE A 191 -9.86 14.39 5.59
C PHE A 191 -9.46 14.10 4.14
N VAL A 192 -8.18 13.85 3.88
CA VAL A 192 -7.70 13.43 2.56
C VAL A 192 -8.32 12.09 2.15
N ILE A 193 -8.36 11.12 3.05
CA ILE A 193 -9.00 9.81 2.78
C ILE A 193 -10.50 9.99 2.50
N LEU A 194 -11.19 10.84 3.26
CA LEU A 194 -12.62 11.16 3.07
C LEU A 194 -12.89 11.74 1.68
N ILE A 195 -12.14 12.77 1.28
CA ILE A 195 -12.30 13.40 -0.05
C ILE A 195 -11.93 12.44 -1.17
N THR A 196 -10.88 11.65 -0.99
CA THR A 196 -10.48 10.62 -1.96
C THR A 196 -11.60 9.61 -2.16
N GLY A 197 -12.24 9.16 -1.07
CA GLY A 197 -13.40 8.26 -1.14
C GLY A 197 -14.57 8.88 -1.90
N TRP A 198 -14.86 10.15 -1.65
CA TRP A 198 -15.89 10.89 -2.38
C TRP A 198 -15.57 11.00 -3.87
N ALA A 199 -14.36 11.41 -4.23
CA ALA A 199 -13.93 11.51 -5.62
C ALA A 199 -14.00 10.16 -6.35
N MET A 200 -13.59 9.07 -5.70
CA MET A 200 -13.69 7.72 -6.27
C MET A 200 -15.14 7.25 -6.44
N SER A 201 -16.03 7.55 -5.50
CA SER A 201 -17.44 7.17 -5.59
C SER A 201 -18.19 7.93 -6.69
N ALA A 202 -17.78 9.15 -7.00
CA ALA A 202 -18.36 10.01 -8.01
C ALA A 202 -17.76 9.82 -9.41
N HIS A 203 -16.70 9.01 -9.55
CA HIS A 203 -16.00 8.83 -10.81
C HIS A 203 -16.69 7.80 -11.72
N PRO A 204 -17.27 8.20 -12.86
CA PRO A 204 -17.93 7.28 -13.79
C PRO A 204 -16.89 6.35 -14.45
N GLN A 205 -17.23 5.09 -14.56
CA GLN A 205 -16.45 4.07 -15.24
C GLN A 205 -17.18 3.58 -16.48
N HIS A 206 -16.44 3.06 -17.46
CA HIS A 206 -17.04 2.52 -18.69
C HIS A 206 -17.89 1.28 -18.45
N LEU A 207 -17.60 0.48 -17.42
CA LEU A 207 -18.32 -0.75 -17.10
C LEU A 207 -19.18 -0.54 -15.83
N PRO A 208 -20.47 -0.95 -15.83
CA PRO A 208 -21.35 -0.83 -14.66
C PRO A 208 -20.78 -1.50 -13.41
N LEU A 209 -20.18 -2.69 -13.56
CA LEU A 209 -19.53 -3.41 -12.46
C LEU A 209 -18.36 -2.61 -11.88
N SER A 210 -17.53 -2.02 -12.74
CA SER A 210 -16.42 -1.17 -12.30
C SER A 210 -16.93 0.06 -11.55
N THR A 211 -17.99 0.70 -12.02
CA THR A 211 -18.65 1.83 -11.33
C THR A 211 -19.13 1.40 -9.95
N MET A 212 -19.83 0.26 -9.83
CA MET A 212 -20.31 -0.25 -8.56
C MET A 212 -19.14 -0.50 -7.58
N VAL A 213 -18.07 -1.13 -8.04
CA VAL A 213 -16.88 -1.40 -7.20
C VAL A 213 -16.24 -0.10 -6.73
N HIS A 214 -16.07 0.91 -7.61
CA HIS A 214 -15.53 2.22 -7.23
C HIS A 214 -16.43 2.95 -6.23
N THR A 215 -17.75 2.86 -6.41
CA THR A 215 -18.73 3.47 -5.52
C THR A 215 -18.66 2.86 -4.11
N VAL A 216 -18.70 1.52 -4.00
CA VAL A 216 -18.62 0.82 -2.71
C VAL A 216 -17.27 1.09 -2.03
N PHE A 217 -16.18 1.03 -2.78
CA PHE A 217 -14.85 1.33 -2.26
C PHE A 217 -14.75 2.79 -1.80
N GLY A 218 -15.30 3.72 -2.58
CA GLY A 218 -15.33 5.14 -2.22
C GLY A 218 -16.09 5.39 -0.92
N TYR A 219 -17.30 4.84 -0.76
CA TYR A 219 -18.08 4.99 0.48
C TYR A 219 -17.36 4.43 1.70
N THR A 220 -16.61 3.37 1.53
CA THR A 220 -15.89 2.79 2.66
C THR A 220 -14.61 3.58 2.99
N LEU A 221 -13.92 4.15 2.01
CA LEU A 221 -12.87 5.14 2.28
C LEU A 221 -13.44 6.37 3.01
N MET A 222 -14.64 6.85 2.60
CA MET A 222 -15.31 7.94 3.30
C MET A 222 -15.60 7.57 4.76
N ALA A 223 -16.11 6.38 5.02
CA ALA A 223 -16.35 5.89 6.37
C ALA A 223 -15.05 5.78 7.19
N ALA A 224 -13.96 5.27 6.60
CA ALA A 224 -12.65 5.21 7.24
C ALA A 224 -12.09 6.61 7.55
N GLY A 225 -12.15 7.53 6.59
CA GLY A 225 -11.71 8.91 6.77
C GLY A 225 -12.51 9.64 7.84
N LEU A 226 -13.84 9.51 7.82
CA LEU A 226 -14.72 10.12 8.81
C LEU A 226 -14.46 9.54 10.21
N SER A 227 -14.35 8.21 10.34
CA SER A 227 -14.05 7.59 11.63
C SER A 227 -12.70 8.08 12.19
N ARG A 228 -11.68 8.24 11.31
CA ARG A 228 -10.40 8.78 11.73
C ARG A 228 -10.47 10.25 12.16
N ILE A 229 -11.25 11.08 11.49
CA ILE A 229 -11.49 12.47 11.89
C ILE A 229 -12.14 12.52 13.28
N ILE A 230 -13.18 11.71 13.50
CA ILE A 230 -13.88 11.64 14.78
C ILE A 230 -12.92 11.18 15.89
N GLU A 231 -12.15 10.12 15.62
CA GLU A 231 -11.17 9.60 16.56
C GLU A 231 -10.17 10.67 17.00
N VAL A 232 -9.53 11.35 16.04
CA VAL A 232 -8.49 12.35 16.31
C VAL A 232 -9.04 13.62 16.95
N SER A 233 -10.28 14.00 16.61
CA SER A 233 -10.88 15.26 17.06
C SER A 233 -11.61 15.15 18.39
N PHE A 234 -12.20 13.99 18.69
CA PHE A 234 -13.12 13.84 19.83
C PHE A 234 -12.77 12.71 20.80
N VAL A 235 -12.16 11.62 20.31
CA VAL A 235 -11.85 10.44 21.14
C VAL A 235 -10.46 10.56 21.77
N LEU A 236 -9.46 10.95 20.97
CA LEU A 236 -8.08 11.10 21.41
C LEU A 236 -7.75 12.58 21.58
N ARG A 237 -7.75 13.05 22.82
CA ARG A 237 -7.53 14.47 23.14
C ARG A 237 -6.05 14.88 23.22
N ASP A 238 -5.16 13.92 23.43
CA ASP A 238 -3.72 14.16 23.56
C ASP A 238 -2.94 13.65 22.33
N ALA A 239 -1.61 13.77 22.36
CA ALA A 239 -0.74 13.30 21.29
C ALA A 239 -0.47 11.78 21.33
N ASN A 240 -0.98 11.08 22.35
CA ASN A 240 -0.80 9.63 22.47
C ASN A 240 -1.82 8.89 21.58
N THR A 241 -1.39 7.79 21.00
CA THR A 241 -2.27 6.96 20.16
C THR A 241 -3.17 6.05 20.98
N ILE A 242 -2.83 5.83 22.24
CA ILE A 242 -3.60 5.05 23.23
C ILE A 242 -3.81 5.95 24.45
N SER A 243 -4.95 5.80 25.14
CA SER A 243 -5.23 6.51 26.38
C SER A 243 -4.16 6.28 27.43
N GLU A 244 -4.08 7.14 28.45
CA GLU A 244 -3.10 7.04 29.54
C GLU A 244 -3.17 5.70 30.29
N ASP A 245 -4.34 5.07 30.31
CA ASP A 245 -4.59 3.76 30.93
C ASP A 245 -3.98 2.57 30.16
N GLY A 246 -3.39 2.82 28.99
CA GLY A 246 -2.71 1.81 28.19
C GLY A 246 -3.63 0.96 27.30
N ASP A 247 -4.94 1.12 27.41
CA ASP A 247 -5.93 0.38 26.65
C ASP A 247 -6.39 1.18 25.42
N ALA A 248 -6.49 0.49 24.28
CA ALA A 248 -7.04 1.08 23.07
C ALA A 248 -8.57 1.19 23.19
N ASN A 249 -9.10 2.38 22.93
CA ASN A 249 -10.53 2.56 22.85
C ASN A 249 -11.13 1.73 21.70
N SER A 250 -12.28 1.09 21.92
CA SER A 250 -12.94 0.26 20.90
C SER A 250 -13.14 1.00 19.56
N PHE A 251 -13.34 2.30 19.59
CA PHE A 251 -13.46 3.13 18.40
C PHE A 251 -12.18 3.17 17.55
N GLN A 252 -11.00 3.02 18.16
CA GLN A 252 -9.70 3.04 17.46
C GLN A 252 -9.48 1.83 16.54
N TYR A 253 -10.25 0.75 16.72
CA TYR A 253 -10.22 -0.42 15.83
C TYR A 253 -10.98 -0.19 14.52
N ILE A 254 -11.85 0.82 14.44
CA ILE A 254 -12.70 1.05 13.26
C ILE A 254 -11.86 1.43 12.02
N PRO A 255 -10.94 2.42 12.05
CA PRO A 255 -10.16 2.81 10.87
C PRO A 255 -9.33 1.65 10.28
N PRO A 256 -8.53 0.90 11.05
CA PRO A 256 -7.77 -0.24 10.52
C PRO A 256 -8.69 -1.38 10.06
N PHE A 257 -9.80 -1.64 10.77
CA PHE A 257 -10.76 -2.66 10.37
C PHE A 257 -11.41 -2.32 9.02
N VAL A 258 -11.88 -1.10 8.85
CA VAL A 258 -12.51 -0.64 7.61
C VAL A 258 -11.51 -0.63 6.44
N SER A 259 -10.24 -0.34 6.68
CA SER A 259 -9.20 -0.32 5.65
C SER A 259 -8.79 -1.73 5.16
N SER A 260 -8.87 -2.75 6.01
CA SER A 260 -8.38 -4.11 5.71
C SER A 260 -9.34 -4.97 4.86
N PRO A 261 -10.65 -5.07 5.15
CA PRO A 261 -11.56 -5.94 4.39
C PRO A 261 -11.85 -5.46 2.98
N LEU A 262 -11.75 -4.17 2.73
CA LEU A 262 -12.05 -3.57 1.43
C LEU A 262 -11.07 -3.95 0.35
N SER A 263 -9.81 -3.99 0.71
CA SER A 263 -8.77 -4.45 -0.19
C SER A 263 -8.97 -5.94 -0.52
N LEU A 264 -9.41 -6.73 0.45
CA LEU A 264 -9.72 -8.15 0.25
C LEU A 264 -10.95 -8.34 -0.64
N SER A 265 -12.00 -7.53 -0.49
CA SER A 265 -13.19 -7.60 -1.35
C SER A 265 -12.86 -7.27 -2.81
N ARG A 266 -11.94 -6.36 -3.07
CA ARG A 266 -11.45 -6.08 -4.43
C ARG A 266 -10.71 -7.26 -5.04
N TYR A 267 -9.87 -7.96 -4.27
CA TYR A 267 -9.23 -9.19 -4.70
C TYR A 267 -10.25 -10.29 -5.04
N LEU A 268 -11.27 -10.45 -4.21
CA LEU A 268 -12.30 -11.48 -4.41
C LEU A 268 -13.21 -11.15 -5.61
N LEU A 269 -13.58 -9.88 -5.82
CA LEU A 269 -14.44 -9.44 -6.91
C LEU A 269 -13.73 -9.44 -8.28
N THR A 270 -12.40 -9.31 -8.31
CA THR A 270 -11.59 -9.46 -9.52
C THR A 270 -11.18 -10.91 -9.77
N SER A 271 -11.50 -11.83 -8.87
CA SER A 271 -11.22 -13.27 -9.05
C SER A 271 -12.16 -13.88 -10.11
N PRO A 272 -11.64 -14.64 -11.08
CA PRO A 272 -12.45 -15.29 -12.13
C PRO A 272 -13.45 -16.31 -11.62
N SER A 273 -13.37 -16.71 -10.34
CA SER A 273 -14.33 -17.66 -9.73
C SER A 273 -15.76 -17.10 -9.68
N TYR A 274 -15.93 -15.78 -9.84
CA TYR A 274 -17.23 -15.13 -10.02
C TYR A 274 -17.52 -14.73 -11.47
N SER A 275 -16.63 -15.08 -12.42
CA SER A 275 -16.95 -14.99 -13.84
C SER A 275 -17.88 -16.15 -14.22
N THR A 276 -19.14 -16.06 -13.81
CA THR A 276 -20.24 -16.72 -14.52
C THR A 276 -20.15 -16.36 -16.01
N PRO A 277 -20.70 -17.18 -16.93
CA PRO A 277 -20.63 -16.96 -18.39
C PRO A 277 -21.05 -15.57 -18.87
N LEU A 278 -21.73 -14.78 -18.04
CA LEU A 278 -22.08 -13.37 -18.28
C LEU A 278 -20.88 -12.41 -18.32
N ALA A 279 -19.79 -12.68 -17.61
CA ALA A 279 -18.64 -11.80 -17.62
C ALA A 279 -17.75 -12.00 -18.87
N SER A 280 -17.73 -13.20 -19.43
CA SER A 280 -17.00 -13.48 -20.68
C SER A 280 -17.71 -12.91 -21.92
N SER A 281 -19.02 -12.69 -21.86
CA SER A 281 -19.77 -12.05 -22.96
C SER A 281 -19.71 -10.52 -22.94
N LEU A 282 -19.27 -9.90 -21.81
CA LEU A 282 -19.09 -8.46 -21.68
C LEU A 282 -17.69 -7.98 -22.08
N TRP A 283 -16.76 -8.89 -22.32
CA TRP A 283 -15.42 -8.61 -22.83
C TRP A 283 -15.37 -8.81 -24.36
N VAL A 284 -16.18 -8.06 -25.11
CA VAL A 284 -16.00 -7.90 -26.56
C VAL A 284 -14.99 -6.75 -26.75
N PRO A 285 -13.84 -6.99 -27.40
CA PRO A 285 -12.95 -5.91 -27.79
C PRO A 285 -13.71 -5.02 -28.77
N GLN A 286 -14.08 -3.81 -28.39
CA GLN A 286 -14.53 -2.81 -29.34
C GLN A 286 -13.36 -2.49 -30.27
N LYS A 287 -13.37 -3.09 -31.46
CA LYS A 287 -12.55 -2.62 -32.60
C LYS A 287 -12.94 -1.16 -32.81
N SER A 288 -12.05 -0.24 -32.52
CA SER A 288 -12.15 1.14 -32.92
C SER A 288 -12.25 1.19 -34.44
N LYS A 289 -13.42 1.48 -34.98
CA LYS A 289 -13.56 1.98 -36.34
C LYS A 289 -13.09 3.44 -36.29
N CYS A 290 -11.84 3.68 -36.66
CA CYS A 290 -11.44 4.98 -37.18
C CYS A 290 -12.04 5.10 -38.59
N SER A 291 -12.90 6.05 -38.77
CA SER A 291 -13.19 6.71 -40.04
C SER A 291 -13.07 8.19 -39.81
#